data_566b1a964221f90952c887187f26a23b
#
_entry.id   566b1a964221f90952c887187f26a23b
#
_cell.length_a   1.000
_cell.length_b   1.000
_cell.length_c   1.000
_cell.angle_alpha   90.00
_cell.angle_beta   90.00
_cell.angle_gamma   90.00
#
_symmetry.space_group_name_H-M   'P 1'
#
loop_
_entity.id
_entity.type
_entity.pdbx_description
1 polymer ?
#
loop_
_entity_poly.entity_id
_entity_poly.type
_entity_poly.pdbx_seq_one_letter_code
_entity_poly.pdbx_strand_id
1 'polypeptide(L)'
;TQTFLEVEAKFAVAESTQLPELTRLESVDHIAETRHHALSAIYYDTEDLRLTHAKITLRRRTGGNDDGWHIKIPSEGGRTEIHAELGEPVDGKYEVPQELVRQVRSIVRHNELTPIAQVDNNRTEMLLADEHNNPVAEFCDDHVTAFSFLPGGQQQSWREWEVELAGELPGTEAGSHFIRRATSLLIGAGARVSSSPSKLKSALGDSYNNAPLPPALITPDVDEDSPAAAVITALQANRDKLIDYDPRVRRDECTRCA
;
A
#
# COMPACT_ATOMS: atom_id res chain seq x y z
N THR A 1 17.68 -1.40 -5.96
CA THR A 1 16.35 -1.67 -5.30
C THR A 1 16.59 -2.04 -3.85
N GLN A 2 15.80 -1.45 -2.97
CA GLN A 2 15.77 -1.79 -1.55
C GLN A 2 14.41 -2.45 -1.25
N THR A 3 14.38 -3.39 -0.31
CA THR A 3 13.18 -4.15 0.05
C THR A 3 12.98 -4.11 1.56
N PHE A 4 11.77 -3.77 2.00
CA PHE A 4 11.41 -3.63 3.41
C PHE A 4 10.11 -4.38 3.71
N LEU A 5 9.98 -4.89 4.95
CA LEU A 5 8.71 -5.33 5.50
C LEU A 5 8.05 -4.12 6.19
N GLU A 6 6.93 -3.69 5.65
CA GLU A 6 6.10 -2.62 6.19
C GLU A 6 4.97 -3.22 7.04
N VAL A 7 4.86 -2.75 8.28
CA VAL A 7 3.77 -3.10 9.19
C VAL A 7 3.18 -1.81 9.73
N GLU A 8 1.97 -1.49 9.29
CA GLU A 8 1.31 -0.21 9.57
C GLU A 8 -0.14 -0.37 10.02
N ALA A 9 -0.65 0.65 10.69
CA ALA A 9 -2.08 0.84 10.96
C ALA A 9 -2.52 2.23 10.47
N LYS A 10 -3.70 2.30 9.84
CA LYS A 10 -4.26 3.52 9.25
C LYS A 10 -5.58 3.90 9.90
N PHE A 11 -5.78 5.19 10.09
CA PHE A 11 -6.94 5.73 10.79
C PHE A 11 -7.51 6.93 10.02
N ALA A 12 -8.82 6.91 9.81
CA ALA A 12 -9.54 8.08 9.34
C ALA A 12 -9.79 9.04 10.52
N VAL A 13 -9.53 10.32 10.33
CA VAL A 13 -9.73 11.35 11.33
C VAL A 13 -10.44 12.57 10.74
N ALA A 14 -11.23 13.28 11.58
CA ALA A 14 -11.78 14.56 11.17
C ALA A 14 -10.71 15.66 11.20
N GLU A 15 -10.87 16.72 10.43
CA GLU A 15 -9.95 17.86 10.42
C GLU A 15 -9.73 18.46 11.81
N SER A 16 -10.77 18.47 12.64
CA SER A 16 -10.73 19.02 14.00
C SER A 16 -10.18 18.06 15.06
N THR A 17 -9.88 16.81 14.70
CA THR A 17 -9.38 15.82 15.67
C THR A 17 -8.01 16.23 16.17
N GLN A 18 -7.87 16.32 17.51
CA GLN A 18 -6.60 16.68 18.13
C GLN A 18 -5.71 15.46 18.26
N LEU A 19 -4.43 15.62 17.94
CA LEU A 19 -3.43 14.57 18.12
C LEU A 19 -3.26 14.31 19.63
N PRO A 20 -3.37 13.05 20.08
CA PRO A 20 -3.07 12.71 21.46
C PRO A 20 -1.56 12.78 21.74
N GLU A 21 -1.19 12.82 23.00
CA GLU A 21 0.20 12.73 23.43
C GLU A 21 0.74 11.33 23.11
N LEU A 22 1.62 11.23 22.11
CA LEU A 22 2.15 9.95 21.60
C LEU A 22 3.12 9.27 22.59
N THR A 23 3.75 10.04 23.48
CA THR A 23 4.61 9.52 24.56
C THR A 23 3.85 8.73 25.62
N ARG A 24 2.50 8.68 25.55
CA ARG A 24 1.68 7.76 26.36
C ARG A 24 1.71 6.32 25.86
N LEU A 25 2.27 6.10 24.66
CA LEU A 25 2.49 4.75 24.16
C LEU A 25 3.64 4.10 24.92
N GLU A 26 3.41 2.88 25.38
CA GLU A 26 4.47 2.05 25.93
C GLU A 26 5.62 1.91 24.92
N SER A 27 6.85 1.97 25.37
CA SER A 27 8.08 1.98 24.57
C SER A 27 8.39 3.29 23.82
N VAL A 28 7.59 4.33 23.96
CA VAL A 28 7.90 5.66 23.41
C VAL A 28 8.29 6.59 24.54
N ASP A 29 9.53 7.05 24.56
CA ASP A 29 10.01 8.04 25.51
C ASP A 29 9.84 9.46 24.98
N HIS A 30 10.19 9.68 23.72
CA HIS A 30 10.10 11.00 23.09
C HIS A 30 9.86 10.94 21.58
N ILE A 31 9.56 12.11 21.00
CA ILE A 31 9.57 12.33 19.54
C ILE A 31 10.97 12.78 19.18
N ALA A 32 11.74 11.90 18.53
CA ALA A 32 13.13 12.19 18.17
C ALA A 32 13.25 13.21 17.04
N GLU A 33 12.29 13.22 16.12
CA GLU A 33 12.28 14.13 14.98
C GLU A 33 10.85 14.38 14.49
N THR A 34 10.61 15.59 13.97
CA THR A 34 9.39 15.95 13.25
C THR A 34 9.78 16.56 11.92
N ARG A 35 9.23 16.02 10.83
CA ARG A 35 9.44 16.47 9.46
C ARG A 35 8.13 16.83 8.79
N HIS A 36 8.19 17.75 7.84
CA HIS A 36 7.06 18.14 7.01
C HIS A 36 7.39 17.90 5.55
N HIS A 37 6.50 17.17 4.86
CA HIS A 37 6.68 16.82 3.46
C HIS A 37 5.47 17.26 2.64
N ALA A 38 5.73 17.79 1.44
CA ALA A 38 4.73 18.00 0.40
C ALA A 38 4.90 16.91 -0.67
N LEU A 39 4.29 15.76 -0.42
CA LEU A 39 4.43 14.57 -1.27
C LEU A 39 3.48 14.66 -2.46
N SER A 40 3.95 14.27 -3.64
CA SER A 40 3.10 14.05 -4.82
C SER A 40 3.37 12.67 -5.39
N ALA A 41 2.33 11.87 -5.57
CA ALA A 41 2.42 10.50 -6.05
C ALA A 41 1.46 10.27 -7.23
N ILE A 42 2.01 9.73 -8.32
CA ILE A 42 1.22 9.19 -9.43
C ILE A 42 1.17 7.68 -9.30
N TYR A 43 -0.03 7.11 -9.27
CA TYR A 43 -0.25 5.68 -9.21
C TYR A 43 -0.45 5.10 -10.60
N TYR A 44 0.08 3.89 -10.81
CA TYR A 44 0.06 3.19 -12.09
C TYR A 44 -0.60 1.82 -11.94
N ASP A 45 -1.40 1.46 -12.92
CA ASP A 45 -1.99 0.12 -13.05
C ASP A 45 -2.32 -0.18 -14.51
N THR A 46 -2.76 -1.37 -14.80
CA THR A 46 -3.36 -1.73 -16.08
C THR A 46 -4.77 -1.14 -16.19
N GLU A 47 -5.31 -1.01 -17.42
CA GLU A 47 -6.65 -0.50 -17.68
C GLU A 47 -7.73 -1.25 -16.86
N ASP A 48 -7.55 -2.56 -16.67
CA ASP A 48 -8.44 -3.44 -15.92
C ASP A 48 -8.01 -3.60 -14.44
N LEU A 49 -7.18 -2.71 -13.90
CA LEU A 49 -6.77 -2.59 -12.49
C LEU A 49 -6.23 -3.88 -11.87
N ARG A 50 -5.39 -4.63 -12.57
CA ARG A 50 -4.87 -5.93 -12.11
C ARG A 50 -4.07 -5.84 -10.83
N LEU A 51 -3.24 -4.79 -10.69
CA LEU A 51 -2.47 -4.59 -9.46
C LEU A 51 -3.38 -4.26 -8.29
N THR A 52 -4.34 -3.35 -8.48
CA THR A 52 -5.31 -2.96 -7.45
C THR A 52 -6.15 -4.16 -7.00
N HIS A 53 -6.63 -5.00 -7.93
CA HIS A 53 -7.34 -6.24 -7.61
C HIS A 53 -6.47 -7.24 -6.84
N ALA A 54 -5.17 -7.29 -7.10
CA ALA A 54 -4.20 -8.09 -6.35
C ALA A 54 -3.73 -7.42 -5.05
N LYS A 55 -4.32 -6.28 -4.64
CA LYS A 55 -3.93 -5.47 -3.47
C LYS A 55 -2.49 -4.94 -3.55
N ILE A 56 -1.95 -4.81 -4.75
CA ILE A 56 -0.65 -4.23 -5.04
C ILE A 56 -0.82 -2.77 -5.40
N THR A 57 0.07 -1.91 -4.92
CA THR A 57 0.13 -0.50 -5.34
C THR A 57 1.49 -0.23 -5.96
N LEU A 58 1.49 0.43 -7.11
CA LEU A 58 2.68 0.91 -7.80
C LEU A 58 2.54 2.41 -7.98
N ARG A 59 3.53 3.16 -7.50
CA ARG A 59 3.52 4.64 -7.59
C ARG A 59 4.90 5.19 -7.90
N ARG A 60 4.91 6.35 -8.53
CA ARG A 60 6.05 7.26 -8.59
C ARG A 60 5.78 8.41 -7.61
N ARG A 61 6.68 8.64 -6.65
CA ARG A 61 6.52 9.66 -5.61
C ARG A 61 7.67 10.65 -5.64
N THR A 62 7.38 11.92 -5.35
CA THR A 62 8.34 13.01 -5.18
C THR A 62 7.95 13.88 -3.99
N GLY A 63 8.87 14.70 -3.50
CA GLY A 63 8.67 15.64 -2.39
C GLY A 63 8.99 15.10 -1.01
N GLY A 64 9.58 13.92 -0.92
CA GLY A 64 10.01 13.28 0.33
C GLY A 64 11.52 13.02 0.39
N ASN A 65 11.92 12.22 1.36
CA ASN A 65 13.32 11.78 1.49
C ASN A 65 13.64 10.60 0.57
N ASP A 66 12.62 9.96 -0.01
CA ASP A 66 12.68 8.74 -0.79
C ASP A 66 11.96 8.90 -2.14
N ASP A 67 12.28 9.97 -2.84
CA ASP A 67 11.78 10.19 -4.20
C ASP A 67 12.11 9.00 -5.10
N GLY A 68 11.11 8.51 -5.83
CA GLY A 68 11.31 7.35 -6.69
C GLY A 68 10.05 6.55 -6.96
N TRP A 69 10.28 5.33 -7.37
CA TRP A 69 9.24 4.33 -7.63
C TRP A 69 9.10 3.39 -6.44
N HIS A 70 7.86 3.16 -6.04
CA HIS A 70 7.50 2.30 -4.92
C HIS A 70 6.47 1.28 -5.38
N ILE A 71 6.72 0.01 -5.11
CA ILE A 71 5.72 -1.03 -5.25
C ILE A 71 5.52 -1.72 -3.91
N LYS A 72 4.26 -1.80 -3.45
CA LYS A 72 3.88 -2.50 -2.23
C LYS A 72 3.10 -3.74 -2.59
N ILE A 73 3.61 -4.89 -2.19
CA ILE A 73 3.05 -6.22 -2.48
C ILE A 73 2.61 -6.87 -1.16
N PRO A 74 1.42 -7.47 -1.08
CA PRO A 74 1.02 -8.24 0.10
C PRO A 74 2.04 -9.32 0.44
N SER A 75 2.37 -9.45 1.73
CA SER A 75 3.25 -10.48 2.26
C SER A 75 2.78 -10.97 3.62
N GLU A 76 3.41 -12.01 4.14
CA GLU A 76 3.09 -12.53 5.46
C GLU A 76 3.47 -11.50 6.53
N GLY A 77 2.52 -11.16 7.40
CA GLY A 77 2.73 -10.21 8.49
C GLY A 77 2.67 -8.73 8.11
N GLY A 78 2.51 -8.38 6.82
CA GLY A 78 2.46 -6.97 6.39
C GLY A 78 2.49 -6.81 4.87
N ARG A 79 3.29 -5.87 4.39
CA ARG A 79 3.54 -5.63 2.97
C ARG A 79 5.03 -5.58 2.69
N THR A 80 5.44 -6.17 1.59
CA THR A 80 6.80 -5.96 1.08
C THR A 80 6.80 -4.71 0.23
N GLU A 81 7.58 -3.70 0.62
CA GLU A 81 7.83 -2.52 -0.20
C GLU A 81 9.17 -2.68 -0.92
N ILE A 82 9.16 -2.41 -2.23
CA ILE A 82 10.35 -2.37 -3.08
C ILE A 82 10.45 -0.97 -3.65
N HIS A 83 11.60 -0.35 -3.44
CA HIS A 83 11.92 0.99 -3.91
C HIS A 83 12.92 0.93 -5.07
N ALA A 84 12.67 1.74 -6.10
CA ALA A 84 13.58 1.97 -7.21
C ALA A 84 13.73 3.48 -7.45
N GLU A 85 14.90 3.89 -7.94
CA GLU A 85 15.20 5.28 -8.22
C GLU A 85 14.23 5.87 -9.27
N LEU A 86 14.05 7.19 -9.22
CA LEU A 86 13.14 7.92 -10.10
C LEU A 86 13.49 7.73 -11.57
N GLY A 87 14.78 7.73 -11.90
CA GLY A 87 15.26 7.70 -13.28
C GLY A 87 15.00 9.01 -14.02
N GLU A 88 15.42 9.04 -15.29
CA GLU A 88 15.19 10.17 -16.18
C GLU A 88 13.94 9.94 -17.03
N PRO A 89 13.15 10.99 -17.32
CA PRO A 89 12.00 10.84 -18.20
C PRO A 89 12.44 10.62 -19.65
N VAL A 90 11.75 9.74 -20.35
CA VAL A 90 11.90 9.53 -21.80
C VAL A 90 10.76 10.25 -22.49
N ASP A 91 11.07 11.19 -23.41
CA ASP A 91 10.09 12.04 -24.10
C ASP A 91 9.09 12.73 -23.13
N GLY A 92 9.60 13.18 -21.97
CA GLY A 92 8.82 13.85 -20.94
C GLY A 92 7.92 12.93 -20.12
N LYS A 93 8.01 11.61 -20.30
CA LYS A 93 7.26 10.61 -19.56
C LYS A 93 8.19 9.72 -18.74
N TYR A 94 7.76 9.41 -17.54
CA TYR A 94 8.44 8.43 -16.71
C TYR A 94 7.87 7.03 -17.02
N GLU A 95 8.76 6.12 -17.34
CA GLU A 95 8.42 4.70 -17.53
C GLU A 95 8.64 3.92 -16.24
N VAL A 96 7.75 2.97 -15.98
CA VAL A 96 7.90 2.06 -14.82
C VAL A 96 9.18 1.23 -15.01
N PRO A 97 10.11 1.23 -14.03
CA PRO A 97 11.34 0.46 -14.10
C PRO A 97 11.08 -1.02 -14.35
N GLN A 98 11.81 -1.61 -15.32
CA GLN A 98 11.64 -3.01 -15.70
C GLN A 98 11.86 -3.98 -14.53
N GLU A 99 12.69 -3.61 -13.57
CA GLU A 99 12.91 -4.39 -12.35
C GLU A 99 11.64 -4.51 -11.50
N LEU A 100 10.81 -3.45 -11.42
CA LEU A 100 9.50 -3.48 -10.74
C LEU A 100 8.46 -4.22 -11.58
N VAL A 101 8.42 -4.01 -12.89
CA VAL A 101 7.54 -4.76 -13.80
C VAL A 101 7.76 -6.27 -13.68
N ARG A 102 9.04 -6.71 -13.56
CA ARG A 102 9.37 -8.13 -13.39
C ARG A 102 8.76 -8.72 -12.13
N GLN A 103 8.60 -7.96 -11.03
CA GLN A 103 8.01 -8.44 -9.78
C GLN A 103 6.53 -8.83 -9.92
N VAL A 104 5.84 -8.21 -10.87
CA VAL A 104 4.39 -8.37 -11.05
C VAL A 104 4.02 -8.90 -12.44
N ARG A 105 4.99 -9.47 -13.16
CA ARG A 105 4.79 -9.92 -14.55
C ARG A 105 3.66 -10.94 -14.71
N SER A 106 3.46 -11.86 -13.77
CA SER A 106 2.37 -12.84 -13.79
C SER A 106 0.99 -12.18 -13.71
N ILE A 107 0.91 -11.01 -13.08
CA ILE A 107 -0.32 -10.25 -12.85
C ILE A 107 -0.60 -9.35 -14.04
N VAL A 108 0.35 -8.47 -14.39
CA VAL A 108 0.16 -7.47 -15.46
C VAL A 108 0.29 -8.09 -16.85
N ARG A 109 1.06 -9.20 -17.00
CA ARG A 109 1.34 -9.90 -18.26
C ARG A 109 1.93 -8.96 -19.31
N HIS A 110 1.19 -8.70 -20.39
CA HIS A 110 1.60 -7.84 -21.50
C HIS A 110 0.85 -6.49 -21.52
N ASN A 111 0.01 -6.23 -20.48
CA ASN A 111 -0.73 -4.99 -20.42
C ASN A 111 0.20 -3.84 -20.02
N GLU A 112 -0.07 -2.69 -20.58
CA GLU A 112 0.63 -1.45 -20.27
C GLU A 112 0.24 -0.97 -18.86
N LEU A 113 1.22 -0.40 -18.16
CA LEU A 113 1.00 0.28 -16.88
C LEU A 113 0.89 1.77 -17.15
N THR A 114 -0.28 2.33 -16.89
CA THR A 114 -0.60 3.73 -17.14
C THR A 114 -0.99 4.46 -15.86
N PRO A 115 -0.85 5.79 -15.79
CA PRO A 115 -1.33 6.57 -14.66
C PRO A 115 -2.84 6.41 -14.46
N ILE A 116 -3.27 6.09 -13.24
CA ILE A 116 -4.69 5.89 -12.87
C ILE A 116 -5.18 6.86 -11.80
N ALA A 117 -4.29 7.44 -11.01
CA ALA A 117 -4.63 8.43 -9.99
C ALA A 117 -3.41 9.28 -9.62
N GLN A 118 -3.68 10.49 -9.13
CA GLN A 118 -2.71 11.35 -8.43
C GLN A 118 -3.14 11.50 -6.97
N VAL A 119 -2.17 11.49 -6.07
CA VAL A 119 -2.35 11.76 -4.64
C VAL A 119 -1.31 12.75 -4.18
N ASP A 120 -1.75 13.91 -3.78
CA ASP A 120 -0.93 14.94 -3.14
C ASP A 120 -1.17 14.88 -1.63
N ASN A 121 -0.12 14.92 -0.83
CA ASN A 121 -0.21 14.71 0.60
C ASN A 121 0.72 15.66 1.36
N ASN A 122 0.15 16.55 2.16
CA ASN A 122 0.89 17.32 3.14
C ASN A 122 1.01 16.47 4.42
N ARG A 123 2.19 15.89 4.62
CA ARG A 123 2.51 14.97 5.71
C ARG A 123 3.28 15.67 6.82
N THR A 124 2.83 15.52 8.04
CA THR A 124 3.65 15.71 9.24
C THR A 124 4.06 14.35 9.75
N GLU A 125 5.35 14.03 9.67
CA GLU A 125 5.97 12.77 10.09
C GLU A 125 6.66 12.98 11.42
N MET A 126 6.44 12.10 12.39
CA MET A 126 7.06 12.11 13.70
C MET A 126 7.75 10.78 13.97
N LEU A 127 9.07 10.79 14.13
CA LEU A 127 9.82 9.61 14.53
C LEU A 127 9.71 9.44 16.05
N LEU A 128 9.08 8.35 16.48
CA LEU A 128 8.93 7.97 17.87
C LEU A 128 10.11 7.09 18.29
N ALA A 129 10.75 7.44 19.41
CA ALA A 129 11.94 6.73 19.89
C ALA A 129 11.79 6.31 21.36
N ASP A 130 12.57 5.29 21.74
CA ASP A 130 12.72 4.81 23.11
C ASP A 130 13.73 5.69 23.90
N GLU A 131 13.95 5.36 25.19
CA GLU A 131 14.89 6.04 26.07
C GLU A 131 16.37 6.00 25.61
N HIS A 132 16.68 5.07 24.70
CA HIS A 132 18.02 4.90 24.10
C HIS A 132 18.12 5.54 22.71
N ASN A 133 17.10 6.28 22.29
CA ASN A 133 16.98 6.89 20.97
C ASN A 133 16.91 5.87 19.81
N ASN A 134 16.48 4.62 20.10
CA ASN A 134 16.18 3.67 19.04
C ASN A 134 14.80 3.98 18.43
N PRO A 135 14.64 3.90 17.10
CA PRO A 135 13.37 4.12 16.45
C PRO A 135 12.37 3.00 16.82
N VAL A 136 11.18 3.39 17.24
CA VAL A 136 10.06 2.49 17.60
C VAL A 136 9.00 2.47 16.52
N ALA A 137 8.57 3.65 16.08
CA ALA A 137 7.57 3.81 15.04
C ALA A 137 7.66 5.18 14.39
N GLU A 138 7.12 5.31 13.20
CA GLU A 138 6.80 6.57 12.56
C GLU A 138 5.29 6.82 12.67
N PHE A 139 4.93 8.00 13.17
CA PHE A 139 3.56 8.49 13.15
C PHE A 139 3.43 9.56 12.09
N CYS A 140 2.44 9.42 11.21
CA CYS A 140 2.16 10.37 10.17
C CYS A 140 0.75 10.98 10.32
N ASP A 141 0.67 12.31 10.24
CA ASP A 141 -0.57 13.07 10.09
C ASP A 141 -0.63 13.58 8.66
N ASP A 142 -1.53 13.02 7.87
CA ASP A 142 -1.63 13.21 6.44
C ASP A 142 -2.88 14.00 6.06
N HIS A 143 -2.68 15.13 5.38
CA HIS A 143 -3.74 15.91 4.73
C HIS A 143 -3.67 15.63 3.23
N VAL A 144 -4.60 14.82 2.74
CA VAL A 144 -4.56 14.23 1.40
C VAL A 144 -5.56 14.91 0.47
N THR A 145 -5.11 15.24 -0.74
CA THR A 145 -5.95 15.59 -1.88
C THR A 145 -5.62 14.63 -3.02
N ALA A 146 -6.63 13.98 -3.58
CA ALA A 146 -6.44 12.98 -4.60
C ALA A 146 -7.41 13.15 -5.76
N PHE A 147 -6.99 12.70 -6.94
CA PHE A 147 -7.79 12.70 -8.16
C PHE A 147 -7.64 11.37 -8.90
N SER A 148 -8.77 10.75 -9.27
CA SER A 148 -8.78 9.56 -10.12
C SER A 148 -8.83 9.95 -11.59
N PHE A 149 -7.95 9.36 -12.41
CA PHE A 149 -7.94 9.52 -13.86
C PHE A 149 -8.90 8.57 -14.58
N LEU A 150 -9.51 7.63 -13.85
CA LEU A 150 -10.49 6.71 -14.41
C LEU A 150 -11.77 7.44 -14.82
N PRO A 151 -12.58 6.89 -15.75
CA PRO A 151 -13.88 7.43 -16.12
C PRO A 151 -14.77 7.65 -14.89
N GLY A 152 -15.34 8.86 -14.74
CA GLY A 152 -16.12 9.25 -13.58
C GLY A 152 -15.29 9.58 -12.33
N GLY A 153 -13.97 9.66 -12.45
CA GLY A 153 -13.09 10.06 -11.37
C GLY A 153 -13.36 11.48 -10.89
N GLN A 154 -13.21 11.69 -9.59
CA GLN A 154 -13.45 12.97 -8.94
C GLN A 154 -12.27 13.29 -8.01
N GLN A 155 -12.13 14.58 -7.69
CA GLN A 155 -11.22 15.01 -6.63
C GLN A 155 -11.84 14.70 -5.27
N GLN A 156 -11.02 14.18 -4.36
CA GLN A 156 -11.37 13.89 -2.98
C GLN A 156 -10.31 14.46 -2.06
N SER A 157 -10.70 14.82 -0.83
CA SER A 157 -9.77 15.26 0.20
C SER A 157 -10.18 14.64 1.53
N TRP A 158 -9.18 14.22 2.30
CA TRP A 158 -9.37 13.66 3.65
C TRP A 158 -8.13 13.85 4.49
N ARG A 159 -8.28 13.67 5.80
CA ARG A 159 -7.19 13.57 6.74
C ARG A 159 -7.12 12.16 7.30
N GLU A 160 -5.93 11.61 7.42
CA GLU A 160 -5.70 10.30 8.01
C GLU A 160 -4.43 10.30 8.87
N TRP A 161 -4.40 9.41 9.84
CA TRP A 161 -3.21 9.10 10.61
C TRP A 161 -2.70 7.72 10.22
N GLU A 162 -1.38 7.59 10.20
CA GLU A 162 -0.69 6.32 9.99
C GLU A 162 0.29 6.08 11.14
N VAL A 163 0.42 4.83 11.57
CA VAL A 163 1.46 4.38 12.49
C VAL A 163 2.17 3.24 11.81
N GLU A 164 3.44 3.40 11.51
CA GLU A 164 4.30 2.40 10.88
C GLU A 164 5.39 1.98 11.85
N LEU A 165 5.59 0.68 12.04
CA LEU A 165 6.66 0.16 12.88
C LEU A 165 8.03 0.47 12.29
N ALA A 166 8.97 0.86 13.15
CA ALA A 166 10.35 1.16 12.76
C ALA A 166 11.34 0.22 13.48
N GLY A 167 12.61 0.33 13.11
CA GLY A 167 13.69 -0.43 13.72
C GLY A 167 13.54 -1.94 13.58
N GLU A 168 13.60 -2.67 14.69
CA GLU A 168 13.53 -4.14 14.73
C GLU A 168 12.12 -4.68 15.04
N LEU A 169 11.12 -3.81 15.17
CA LEU A 169 9.75 -4.19 15.56
C LEU A 169 8.92 -4.84 14.44
N PRO A 170 9.08 -4.50 13.13
CA PRO A 170 8.29 -5.14 12.07
C PRO A 170 8.40 -6.66 12.09
N GLY A 171 7.23 -7.34 12.04
CA GLY A 171 7.17 -8.81 12.04
C GLY A 171 7.32 -9.48 13.41
N THR A 172 7.46 -8.71 14.50
CA THR A 172 7.62 -9.24 15.87
C THR A 172 6.30 -9.21 16.65
N GLU A 173 6.24 -10.00 17.75
CA GLU A 173 5.13 -9.94 18.70
C GLU A 173 5.09 -8.58 19.42
N ALA A 174 6.24 -8.02 19.79
CA ALA A 174 6.36 -6.69 20.39
C ALA A 174 5.79 -5.60 19.47
N GLY A 175 6.12 -5.63 18.17
CA GLY A 175 5.55 -4.73 17.18
C GLY A 175 4.03 -4.89 17.05
N SER A 176 3.53 -6.12 17.04
CA SER A 176 2.09 -6.38 17.01
C SER A 176 1.38 -5.86 18.28
N HIS A 177 2.03 -5.97 19.43
CA HIS A 177 1.54 -5.38 20.69
C HIS A 177 1.51 -3.86 20.60
N PHE A 178 2.58 -3.23 20.11
CA PHE A 178 2.65 -1.77 19.94
C PHE A 178 1.53 -1.25 19.04
N ILE A 179 1.28 -1.86 17.88
CA ILE A 179 0.18 -1.47 16.97
C ILE A 179 -1.19 -1.54 17.68
N ARG A 180 -1.45 -2.58 18.49
CA ARG A 180 -2.70 -2.66 19.26
C ARG A 180 -2.85 -1.53 20.28
N ARG A 181 -1.76 -1.15 20.97
CA ARG A 181 -1.75 -0.05 21.94
C ARG A 181 -1.93 1.30 21.26
N ALA A 182 -1.21 1.53 20.15
CA ALA A 182 -1.38 2.72 19.33
C ALA A 182 -2.82 2.84 18.80
N THR A 183 -3.40 1.75 18.29
CA THR A 183 -4.80 1.71 17.85
C THR A 183 -5.75 2.15 18.97
N SER A 184 -5.57 1.62 20.17
CA SER A 184 -6.43 1.97 21.30
C SER A 184 -6.31 3.45 21.69
N LEU A 185 -5.09 4.00 21.72
CA LEU A 185 -4.83 5.42 22.01
C LEU A 185 -5.50 6.34 20.98
N LEU A 186 -5.30 6.05 19.69
CA LEU A 186 -5.81 6.88 18.59
C LEU A 186 -7.33 6.82 18.47
N ILE A 187 -7.95 5.66 18.67
CA ILE A 187 -9.41 5.53 18.75
C ILE A 187 -9.95 6.33 19.95
N GLY A 188 -9.27 6.28 21.11
CA GLY A 188 -9.62 7.09 22.26
C GLY A 188 -9.55 8.60 22.02
N ALA A 189 -8.73 9.05 21.07
CA ALA A 189 -8.64 10.44 20.63
C ALA A 189 -9.67 10.82 19.53
N GLY A 190 -10.51 9.88 19.09
CA GLY A 190 -11.58 10.11 18.11
C GLY A 190 -11.26 9.64 16.68
N ALA A 191 -10.14 8.96 16.48
CA ALA A 191 -9.84 8.32 15.21
C ALA A 191 -10.71 7.07 15.00
N ARG A 192 -10.88 6.66 13.74
CA ARG A 192 -11.53 5.40 13.36
C ARG A 192 -10.57 4.60 12.51
N VAL A 193 -10.48 3.29 12.73
CA VAL A 193 -9.69 2.42 11.83
C VAL A 193 -10.15 2.65 10.40
N SER A 194 -9.21 2.88 9.48
CA SER A 194 -9.53 3.16 8.09
C SER A 194 -10.20 1.94 7.45
N SER A 195 -11.32 2.17 6.77
CA SER A 195 -11.98 1.16 5.93
C SER A 195 -11.30 0.98 4.58
N SER A 196 -10.42 1.91 4.19
CA SER A 196 -9.68 1.86 2.93
C SER A 196 -8.28 1.25 3.16
N PRO A 197 -7.91 0.24 2.37
CA PRO A 197 -6.61 -0.42 2.53
C PRO A 197 -5.43 0.43 2.05
N SER A 198 -5.68 1.51 1.28
CA SER A 198 -4.62 2.37 0.74
C SER A 198 -5.17 3.72 0.27
N LYS A 199 -4.28 4.74 0.22
CA LYS A 199 -4.61 6.05 -0.38
C LYS A 199 -5.10 5.92 -1.83
N LEU A 200 -4.54 4.97 -2.60
CA LEU A 200 -5.00 4.68 -3.96
C LEU A 200 -6.48 4.27 -3.98
N LYS A 201 -6.88 3.33 -3.12
CA LYS A 201 -8.29 2.87 -3.10
C LYS A 201 -9.23 3.99 -2.72
N SER A 202 -8.84 4.87 -1.78
CA SER A 202 -9.58 6.08 -1.45
C SER A 202 -9.65 7.04 -2.64
N ALA A 203 -8.52 7.28 -3.33
CA ALA A 203 -8.45 8.17 -4.49
C ALA A 203 -9.34 7.72 -5.65
N LEU A 204 -9.40 6.41 -5.90
CA LEU A 204 -10.25 5.85 -6.97
C LEU A 204 -11.74 6.00 -6.65
N GLY A 205 -12.14 5.87 -5.37
CA GLY A 205 -13.53 5.99 -4.96
C GLY A 205 -14.47 5.15 -5.82
N ASP A 206 -15.60 5.72 -6.23
CA ASP A 206 -16.60 5.03 -7.07
C ASP A 206 -16.10 4.75 -8.49
N SER A 207 -15.13 5.53 -9.00
CA SER A 207 -14.56 5.31 -10.34
C SER A 207 -13.86 3.95 -10.50
N TYR A 208 -13.46 3.34 -9.40
CA TYR A 208 -12.95 1.97 -9.37
C TYR A 208 -13.90 0.96 -10.03
N ASN A 209 -15.20 1.15 -9.86
CA ASN A 209 -16.23 0.26 -10.41
C ASN A 209 -16.48 0.47 -11.92
N ASN A 210 -15.91 1.54 -12.50
CA ASN A 210 -16.05 1.86 -13.92
C ASN A 210 -14.95 1.20 -14.78
N ALA A 211 -13.89 0.68 -14.14
CA ALA A 211 -12.87 -0.06 -14.85
C ALA A 211 -13.36 -1.45 -15.27
N PRO A 212 -12.94 -1.97 -16.44
CA PRO A 212 -13.27 -3.32 -16.84
C PRO A 212 -12.68 -4.34 -15.87
N LEU A 213 -13.35 -5.47 -15.68
CA LEU A 213 -12.82 -6.55 -14.85
C LEU A 213 -11.71 -7.32 -15.59
N PRO A 214 -10.60 -7.67 -14.92
CA PRO A 214 -9.63 -8.58 -15.48
C PRO A 214 -10.28 -9.92 -15.85
N PRO A 215 -9.88 -10.57 -16.96
CA PRO A 215 -10.44 -11.86 -17.36
C PRO A 215 -10.39 -12.94 -16.28
N ALA A 216 -9.40 -12.84 -15.37
CA ALA A 216 -9.27 -13.76 -14.25
C ALA A 216 -10.39 -13.63 -13.20
N LEU A 217 -11.07 -12.49 -13.13
CA LEU A 217 -12.16 -12.21 -12.19
C LEU A 217 -13.54 -12.37 -12.81
N ILE A 218 -13.61 -12.66 -14.12
CA ILE A 218 -14.87 -12.94 -14.80
C ILE A 218 -15.27 -14.37 -14.45
N THR A 219 -16.43 -14.52 -13.80
CA THR A 219 -17.00 -15.85 -13.52
C THR A 219 -17.52 -16.46 -14.81
N PRO A 220 -17.08 -17.67 -15.20
CA PRO A 220 -17.66 -18.36 -16.35
C PRO A 220 -19.13 -18.66 -16.12
N ASP A 221 -19.92 -18.50 -17.19
CA ASP A 221 -21.34 -18.87 -17.19
C ASP A 221 -21.47 -20.39 -17.41
N VAL A 222 -21.44 -21.15 -16.31
CA VAL A 222 -21.59 -22.61 -16.30
C VAL A 222 -22.52 -23.00 -15.17
N ASP A 223 -23.28 -24.05 -15.39
CA ASP A 223 -24.12 -24.66 -14.36
C ASP A 223 -23.24 -25.14 -13.19
N GLU A 224 -23.52 -24.64 -11.97
CA GLU A 224 -22.73 -24.90 -10.76
C GLU A 224 -22.67 -26.41 -10.41
N ASP A 225 -23.71 -27.17 -10.75
CA ASP A 225 -23.79 -28.61 -10.50
C ASP A 225 -23.14 -29.47 -11.62
N SER A 226 -22.62 -28.82 -12.65
CA SER A 226 -22.01 -29.52 -13.78
C SER A 226 -20.58 -30.00 -13.50
N PRO A 227 -20.14 -31.11 -14.12
CA PRO A 227 -18.74 -31.51 -14.09
C PRO A 227 -17.77 -30.42 -14.59
N ALA A 228 -18.23 -29.54 -15.49
CA ALA A 228 -17.46 -28.41 -16.01
C ALA A 228 -17.13 -27.40 -14.90
N ALA A 229 -18.08 -27.11 -14.00
CA ALA A 229 -17.85 -26.20 -12.88
C ALA A 229 -16.72 -26.71 -11.95
N ALA A 230 -16.69 -28.00 -11.63
CA ALA A 230 -15.64 -28.60 -10.82
C ALA A 230 -14.26 -28.47 -11.48
N VAL A 231 -14.16 -28.72 -12.79
CA VAL A 231 -12.91 -28.55 -13.54
C VAL A 231 -12.46 -27.09 -13.56
N ILE A 232 -13.37 -26.15 -13.83
CA ILE A 232 -13.07 -24.70 -13.86
C ILE A 232 -12.58 -24.25 -12.48
N THR A 233 -13.26 -24.62 -11.40
CA THR A 233 -12.86 -24.29 -10.03
C THR A 233 -11.45 -24.81 -9.71
N ALA A 234 -11.13 -26.04 -10.07
CA ALA A 234 -9.80 -26.61 -9.88
C ALA A 234 -8.72 -25.87 -10.69
N LEU A 235 -9.00 -25.51 -11.94
CA LEU A 235 -8.09 -24.73 -12.80
C LEU A 235 -7.87 -23.33 -12.26
N GLN A 236 -8.92 -22.66 -11.80
CA GLN A 236 -8.83 -21.33 -11.18
C GLN A 236 -7.97 -21.39 -9.90
N ALA A 237 -8.22 -22.34 -9.01
CA ALA A 237 -7.45 -22.50 -7.78
C ALA A 237 -5.95 -22.73 -8.05
N ASN A 238 -5.59 -23.54 -9.06
CA ASN A 238 -4.20 -23.76 -9.45
C ASN A 238 -3.57 -22.53 -10.08
N ARG A 239 -4.32 -21.82 -10.95
CA ARG A 239 -3.86 -20.55 -11.53
C ARG A 239 -3.57 -19.52 -10.43
N ASP A 240 -4.46 -19.37 -9.46
CA ASP A 240 -4.35 -18.40 -8.39
C ASP A 240 -3.13 -18.69 -7.52
N LYS A 241 -2.85 -19.96 -7.23
CA LYS A 241 -1.60 -20.37 -6.56
C LYS A 241 -0.37 -19.94 -7.36
N LEU A 242 -0.33 -20.21 -8.66
CA LEU A 242 0.80 -19.82 -9.51
C LEU A 242 1.03 -18.31 -9.51
N ILE A 243 -0.05 -17.52 -9.57
CA ILE A 243 0.02 -16.05 -9.54
C ILE A 243 0.50 -15.54 -8.17
N ASP A 244 0.07 -16.15 -7.07
CA ASP A 244 0.46 -15.79 -5.71
C ASP A 244 1.94 -16.12 -5.42
N TYR A 245 2.42 -17.26 -5.91
CA TYR A 245 3.81 -17.67 -5.69
C TYR A 245 4.82 -17.00 -6.63
N ASP A 246 4.44 -16.62 -7.86
CA ASP A 246 5.37 -16.05 -8.85
C ASP A 246 6.15 -14.83 -8.33
N PRO A 247 5.55 -13.81 -7.68
CA PRO A 247 6.31 -12.69 -7.14
C PRO A 247 7.30 -13.09 -6.03
N ARG A 248 6.98 -14.10 -5.23
CA ARG A 248 7.85 -14.61 -4.15
C ARG A 248 9.07 -15.32 -4.74
N VAL A 249 8.85 -16.15 -5.76
CA VAL A 249 9.94 -16.84 -6.48
C VAL A 249 10.87 -15.83 -7.15
N ARG A 250 10.33 -14.77 -7.73
CA ARG A 250 11.14 -13.71 -8.39
C ARG A 250 12.00 -12.91 -7.41
N ARG A 251 11.63 -12.88 -6.12
CA ARG A 251 12.38 -12.22 -5.05
C ARG A 251 13.31 -13.17 -4.30
N ASP A 252 13.47 -14.43 -4.76
CA ASP A 252 14.21 -15.47 -4.05
C ASP A 252 13.72 -15.68 -2.59
N GLU A 253 12.45 -15.36 -2.32
CA GLU A 253 11.82 -15.70 -1.05
C GLU A 253 11.72 -17.22 -0.97
N CYS A 254 12.70 -17.83 -0.32
CA CYS A 254 12.74 -19.27 -0.11
C CYS A 254 11.53 -19.67 0.75
N THR A 255 10.45 -20.04 0.10
CA THR A 255 9.39 -20.76 0.78
C THR A 255 9.98 -22.11 1.18
N ARG A 256 10.32 -22.25 2.46
CA ARG A 256 10.45 -23.57 3.05
C ARG A 256 9.09 -24.21 2.86
N CYS A 257 8.95 -24.99 1.78
CA CYS A 257 7.88 -25.94 1.64
C CYS A 257 8.06 -26.93 2.79
N ALA A 258 7.25 -26.76 3.83
CA ALA A 258 7.01 -27.79 4.80
C ALA A 258 5.79 -28.60 4.32
#